data_4d134be2aa9d9774cc7d21fe69cacf51
#
_entry.id   4d134be2aa9d9774cc7d21fe69cacf51
#
_cell.length_a   1.000
_cell.length_b   1.000
_cell.length_c   1.000
_cell.angle_alpha   90.00
_cell.angle_beta   90.00
_cell.angle_gamma   90.00
#
_symmetry.space_group_name_H-M   'P 1'
#
loop_
_entity.id
_entity.type
_entity.pdbx_description
1 polymer ?
#
loop_
_entity_poly.entity_id
_entity_poly.type
_entity_poly.pdbx_seq_one_letter_code
_entity_poly.pdbx_strand_id
1 'polypeptide(L)'
;MKKLYFTLILLLSGAFPANAQNLTQLEGSFKTGPAIILITILVVFVLVGIFFRAKDPTDYYAAGRSISKVGSGMAIASNWMSAASVLGMAGMMYGFGYNGLAYVVGWTGGYVLLLILMAAQIRKYGKYTAPDFIGDRFYSRDLRIISAIFTILISFAYCVGQFGGIGLMFKWILGLNYTWAVIIGSSVVLLYTLISGMIGATKNMQIQYVIIVTSFL
;
A
#
# COMPACT_ATOMS: atom_id res chain seq x y z
N MET A 1 -13.59 -20.34 -20.70
CA MET A 1 -12.67 -19.20 -20.61
C MET A 1 -13.40 -17.88 -20.34
N LYS A 2 -14.43 -17.48 -21.11
CA LYS A 2 -15.17 -16.20 -20.86
C LYS A 2 -15.78 -16.08 -19.45
N LYS A 3 -16.29 -17.17 -18.88
CA LYS A 3 -16.84 -17.17 -17.51
C LYS A 3 -15.76 -16.97 -16.43
N LEU A 4 -14.54 -17.46 -16.65
CA LEU A 4 -13.43 -17.30 -15.72
C LEU A 4 -12.95 -15.84 -15.69
N TYR A 5 -12.86 -15.18 -16.86
CA TYR A 5 -12.52 -13.76 -16.96
C TYR A 5 -13.60 -12.88 -16.30
N PHE A 6 -14.86 -13.21 -16.50
CA PHE A 6 -15.97 -12.48 -15.87
C PHE A 6 -15.96 -12.64 -14.35
N THR A 7 -15.66 -13.84 -13.84
CA THR A 7 -15.54 -14.10 -12.40
C THR A 7 -14.29 -13.41 -11.81
N LEU A 8 -13.18 -13.36 -12.56
CA LEU A 8 -11.96 -12.67 -12.14
C LEU A 8 -12.17 -11.14 -12.10
N ILE A 9 -12.86 -10.58 -13.10
CA ILE A 9 -13.25 -9.16 -13.13
C ILE A 9 -14.24 -8.86 -12.01
N LEU A 10 -15.21 -9.73 -11.73
CA LEU A 10 -16.13 -9.61 -10.61
C LEU A 10 -15.40 -9.71 -9.24
N LEU A 11 -14.41 -10.57 -9.11
CA LEU A 11 -13.58 -10.67 -7.90
C LEU A 11 -12.68 -9.45 -7.74
N LEU A 12 -12.15 -8.90 -8.83
CA LEU A 12 -11.36 -7.66 -8.81
C LEU A 12 -12.22 -6.40 -8.63
N SER A 13 -13.45 -6.40 -9.17
CA SER A 13 -14.42 -5.30 -9.01
C SER A 13 -15.30 -5.45 -7.77
N GLY A 14 -15.52 -6.65 -7.30
CA GLY A 14 -16.36 -6.95 -6.13
C GLY A 14 -15.71 -6.61 -4.78
N ALA A 15 -14.45 -6.19 -4.77
CA ALA A 15 -13.83 -5.60 -3.58
C ALA A 15 -14.38 -4.19 -3.24
N PHE A 16 -15.14 -3.58 -4.16
CA PHE A 16 -15.85 -2.34 -3.88
C PHE A 16 -17.36 -2.63 -3.93
N PRO A 17 -18.06 -2.66 -2.78
CA PRO A 17 -19.50 -2.80 -2.77
C PRO A 17 -20.15 -1.67 -3.60
N ALA A 18 -21.29 -1.94 -4.20
CA ALA A 18 -22.06 -0.99 -5.02
C ALA A 18 -22.31 0.39 -4.35
N ASN A 19 -22.16 0.46 -3.04
CA ASN A 19 -22.18 1.71 -2.26
C ASN A 19 -20.93 2.60 -2.48
N ALA A 20 -19.86 2.13 -3.10
CA ALA A 20 -18.70 2.99 -3.37
C ALA A 20 -19.05 4.13 -4.36
N GLN A 21 -20.02 3.91 -5.24
CA GLN A 21 -20.52 4.96 -6.13
C GLN A 21 -21.24 6.08 -5.34
N ASN A 22 -21.92 5.74 -4.25
CA ASN A 22 -22.55 6.73 -3.38
C ASN A 22 -21.53 7.54 -2.57
N LEU A 23 -20.40 6.94 -2.18
CA LEU A 23 -19.32 7.63 -1.47
C LEU A 23 -18.64 8.69 -2.34
N THR A 24 -18.54 8.47 -3.65
CA THR A 24 -17.98 9.46 -4.57
C THR A 24 -18.92 10.64 -4.81
N GLN A 25 -20.22 10.49 -4.54
CA GLN A 25 -21.22 11.54 -4.66
C GLN A 25 -21.36 12.39 -3.38
N LEU A 26 -20.84 11.92 -2.24
CA LEU A 26 -20.87 12.73 -1.02
C LEU A 26 -20.06 14.00 -1.22
N GLU A 27 -20.69 15.16 -1.04
CA GLU A 27 -20.01 16.45 -1.12
C GLU A 27 -19.02 16.58 0.03
N GLY A 28 -17.74 16.77 -0.29
CA GLY A 28 -16.71 17.10 0.68
C GLY A 28 -16.78 18.59 1.02
N SER A 29 -16.59 18.95 2.28
CA SER A 29 -16.44 20.33 2.72
C SER A 29 -15.02 20.57 3.24
N PHE A 30 -14.46 21.76 2.98
CA PHE A 30 -13.16 22.11 3.53
C PHE A 30 -13.21 22.14 5.07
N LYS A 31 -12.38 21.30 5.69
CA LYS A 31 -12.29 21.17 7.16
C LYS A 31 -10.92 21.66 7.61
N THR A 32 -10.86 22.87 8.16
CA THR A 32 -9.60 23.55 8.50
C THR A 32 -8.68 22.72 9.39
N GLY A 33 -9.17 22.15 10.50
CA GLY A 33 -8.34 21.35 11.42
C GLY A 33 -7.74 20.11 10.75
N PRO A 34 -8.54 19.17 10.20
CA PRO A 34 -8.04 18.03 9.48
C PRO A 34 -7.16 18.38 8.26
N ALA A 35 -7.44 19.49 7.56
CA ALA A 35 -6.65 19.95 6.43
C ALA A 35 -5.22 20.36 6.86
N ILE A 36 -5.09 21.10 7.96
CA ILE A 36 -3.78 21.49 8.50
C ILE A 36 -2.97 20.25 8.87
N ILE A 37 -3.58 19.27 9.55
CA ILE A 37 -2.92 18.02 9.92
C ILE A 37 -2.46 17.26 8.67
N LEU A 38 -3.35 17.10 7.68
CA LEU A 38 -3.04 16.42 6.43
C LEU A 38 -1.86 17.08 5.70
N ILE A 39 -1.90 18.40 5.52
CA ILE A 39 -0.84 19.15 4.84
C ILE A 39 0.48 19.04 5.61
N THR A 40 0.44 19.16 6.93
CA THR A 40 1.63 19.01 7.78
C THR A 40 2.27 17.63 7.62
N ILE A 41 1.47 16.56 7.63
CA ILE A 41 1.95 15.19 7.44
C ILE A 41 2.57 15.03 6.03
N LEU A 42 1.92 15.55 4.99
CA LEU A 42 2.45 15.50 3.63
C LEU A 42 3.79 16.25 3.49
N VAL A 43 3.90 17.43 4.09
CA VAL A 43 5.16 18.18 4.13
C VAL A 43 6.25 17.39 4.84
N VAL A 44 5.95 16.80 5.99
CA VAL A 44 6.89 15.93 6.72
C VAL A 44 7.35 14.77 5.84
N PHE A 45 6.46 14.09 5.12
CA PHE A 45 6.82 12.96 4.25
C PHE A 45 7.71 13.37 3.09
N VAL A 46 7.44 14.52 2.48
CA VAL A 46 8.29 15.08 1.42
C VAL A 46 9.66 15.44 1.97
N LEU A 47 9.73 16.10 3.11
CA LEU A 47 11.01 16.44 3.76
C LEU A 47 11.82 15.19 4.11
N VAL A 48 11.19 14.17 4.71
CA VAL A 48 11.86 12.89 4.99
C VAL A 48 12.35 12.23 3.70
N GLY A 49 11.56 12.26 2.63
CA GLY A 49 11.97 11.77 1.32
C GLY A 49 13.20 12.48 0.77
N ILE A 50 13.29 13.79 0.93
CA ILE A 50 14.45 14.59 0.51
C ILE A 50 15.68 14.31 1.38
N PHE A 51 15.51 14.25 2.71
CA PHE A 51 16.62 14.00 3.65
C PHE A 51 17.20 12.59 3.48
N PHE A 52 16.35 11.59 3.30
CA PHE A 52 16.75 10.18 3.13
C PHE A 52 16.73 9.75 1.68
N ARG A 53 17.12 10.63 0.75
CA ARG A 53 17.20 10.25 -0.65
C ARG A 53 18.22 9.14 -0.87
N ALA A 54 17.89 8.21 -1.76
CA ALA A 54 18.79 7.15 -2.16
C ALA A 54 20.03 7.72 -2.87
N LYS A 55 21.22 7.25 -2.50
CA LYS A 55 22.49 7.63 -3.12
C LYS A 55 22.98 6.57 -4.09
N ASP A 56 22.70 5.31 -3.79
CA ASP A 56 23.14 4.13 -4.53
C ASP A 56 21.94 3.26 -4.94
N PRO A 57 22.09 2.40 -5.96
CA PRO A 57 21.05 1.45 -6.33
C PRO A 57 20.60 0.55 -5.16
N THR A 58 21.49 0.19 -4.25
CA THR A 58 21.17 -0.61 -3.06
C THR A 58 20.27 0.16 -2.09
N ASP A 59 20.50 1.46 -1.92
CA ASP A 59 19.63 2.34 -1.14
C ASP A 59 18.24 2.44 -1.78
N TYR A 60 18.23 2.57 -3.11
CA TYR A 60 17.00 2.75 -3.87
C TYR A 60 16.09 1.51 -3.84
N TYR A 61 16.66 0.31 -4.01
CA TYR A 61 15.87 -0.93 -4.13
C TYR A 61 15.78 -1.74 -2.83
N ALA A 62 16.71 -1.57 -1.88
CA ALA A 62 16.78 -2.39 -0.66
C ALA A 62 17.09 -1.58 0.62
N ALA A 63 16.90 -0.26 0.60
CA ALA A 63 17.16 0.63 1.73
C ALA A 63 18.57 0.42 2.35
N GLY A 64 19.58 0.19 1.49
CA GLY A 64 20.97 -0.07 1.91
C GLY A 64 21.16 -1.32 2.77
N ARG A 65 20.11 -2.14 2.95
CA ARG A 65 20.05 -3.29 3.89
C ARG A 65 20.45 -2.93 5.32
N SER A 66 20.35 -1.66 5.69
CA SER A 66 20.81 -1.07 6.97
C SER A 66 19.68 -0.86 7.98
N ILE A 67 18.44 -1.17 7.62
CA ILE A 67 17.29 -0.95 8.50
C ILE A 67 17.33 -1.92 9.69
N SER A 68 17.15 -1.36 10.90
CA SER A 68 17.10 -2.15 12.14
C SER A 68 15.91 -3.10 12.17
N LYS A 69 15.98 -4.15 13.00
CA LYS A 69 14.89 -5.13 13.16
C LYS A 69 13.57 -4.47 13.56
N VAL A 70 13.62 -3.56 14.53
CA VAL A 70 12.45 -2.81 14.99
C VAL A 70 11.94 -1.89 13.89
N GLY A 71 12.83 -1.13 13.22
CA GLY A 71 12.45 -0.26 12.13
C GLY A 71 11.82 -1.00 10.94
N SER A 72 12.29 -2.20 10.62
CA SER A 72 11.68 -3.05 9.60
C SER A 72 10.29 -3.53 10.03
N GLY A 73 10.12 -3.93 11.31
CA GLY A 73 8.83 -4.31 11.86
C GLY A 73 7.81 -3.16 11.78
N MET A 74 8.22 -1.95 12.19
CA MET A 74 7.37 -0.74 12.10
C MET A 74 6.95 -0.46 10.65
N ALA A 75 7.90 -0.54 9.70
CA ALA A 75 7.61 -0.30 8.28
C ALA A 75 6.64 -1.33 7.70
N ILE A 76 6.84 -2.62 8.00
CA ILE A 76 5.95 -3.69 7.55
C ILE A 76 4.55 -3.53 8.15
N ALA A 77 4.45 -3.23 9.44
CA ALA A 77 3.16 -3.00 10.10
C ALA A 77 2.43 -1.80 9.52
N SER A 78 3.12 -0.69 9.28
CA SER A 78 2.56 0.50 8.64
C SER A 78 2.09 0.23 7.21
N ASN A 79 2.87 -0.54 6.44
CA ASN A 79 2.50 -0.90 5.07
C ASN A 79 1.21 -1.74 5.02
N TRP A 80 0.97 -2.56 6.04
CA TRP A 80 -0.30 -3.29 6.17
C TRP A 80 -1.47 -2.35 6.48
N MET A 81 -1.27 -1.30 7.27
CA MET A 81 -2.28 -0.29 7.66
C MET A 81 -2.52 0.71 6.51
N SER A 82 -3.00 0.22 5.39
CA SER A 82 -3.28 0.99 4.17
C SER A 82 -4.75 1.46 4.10
N ALA A 83 -5.09 2.24 3.09
CA ALA A 83 -6.47 2.61 2.81
C ALA A 83 -7.37 1.37 2.63
N ALA A 84 -6.86 0.31 1.99
CA ALA A 84 -7.62 -0.93 1.82
C ALA A 84 -7.87 -1.65 3.16
N SER A 85 -6.91 -1.70 4.07
CA SER A 85 -7.08 -2.36 5.36
C SER A 85 -7.92 -1.53 6.35
N VAL A 86 -7.75 -0.21 6.39
CA VAL A 86 -8.50 0.64 7.33
C VAL A 86 -9.88 0.98 6.79
N LEU A 87 -9.97 1.60 5.61
CA LEU A 87 -11.24 2.02 5.04
C LEU A 87 -12.01 0.86 4.40
N GLY A 88 -11.31 0.01 3.63
CA GLY A 88 -11.90 -1.12 2.95
C GLY A 88 -12.45 -2.15 3.93
N MET A 89 -11.67 -2.51 4.95
CA MET A 89 -12.11 -3.47 5.97
C MET A 89 -13.23 -2.90 6.85
N ALA A 90 -13.16 -1.62 7.23
CA ALA A 90 -14.26 -0.99 7.95
C ALA A 90 -15.56 -1.05 7.15
N GLY A 91 -15.49 -0.77 5.84
CA GLY A 91 -16.64 -0.90 4.94
C GLY A 91 -17.15 -2.34 4.81
N MET A 92 -16.25 -3.32 4.74
CA MET A 92 -16.62 -4.74 4.70
C MET A 92 -17.28 -5.20 6.01
N MET A 93 -16.74 -4.79 7.16
CA MET A 93 -17.34 -5.08 8.46
C MET A 93 -18.71 -4.43 8.60
N TYR A 94 -18.88 -3.21 8.11
CA TYR A 94 -20.18 -2.53 8.09
C TYR A 94 -21.19 -3.24 7.18
N GLY A 95 -20.77 -3.69 5.98
CA GLY A 95 -21.67 -4.30 5.00
C GLY A 95 -21.99 -5.78 5.27
N PHE A 96 -21.01 -6.56 5.73
CA PHE A 96 -21.13 -8.01 5.92
C PHE A 96 -21.20 -8.44 7.40
N GLY A 97 -21.08 -7.48 8.34
CA GLY A 97 -21.09 -7.76 9.77
C GLY A 97 -19.99 -8.76 10.16
N TYR A 98 -20.36 -9.74 10.99
CA TYR A 98 -19.44 -10.76 11.50
C TYR A 98 -18.71 -11.54 10.40
N ASN A 99 -19.34 -11.76 9.24
CA ASN A 99 -18.73 -12.46 8.11
C ASN A 99 -17.51 -11.71 7.53
N GLY A 100 -17.43 -10.40 7.72
CA GLY A 100 -16.26 -9.60 7.37
C GLY A 100 -14.98 -9.99 8.10
N LEU A 101 -15.09 -10.60 9.31
CA LEU A 101 -13.94 -11.08 10.08
C LEU A 101 -13.13 -12.16 9.34
N ALA A 102 -13.76 -12.94 8.45
CA ALA A 102 -13.07 -13.95 7.67
C ALA A 102 -11.88 -13.37 6.89
N TYR A 103 -12.01 -12.15 6.38
CA TYR A 103 -10.93 -11.46 5.65
C TYR A 103 -9.78 -11.04 6.60
N VAL A 104 -10.11 -10.52 7.78
CA VAL A 104 -9.11 -10.13 8.79
C VAL A 104 -8.29 -11.33 9.25
N VAL A 105 -8.98 -12.43 9.58
CA VAL A 105 -8.35 -13.68 10.02
C VAL A 105 -7.52 -14.29 8.90
N GLY A 106 -8.03 -14.30 7.66
CA GLY A 106 -7.34 -14.83 6.50
C GLY A 106 -6.04 -14.06 6.21
N TRP A 107 -6.08 -12.74 6.23
CA TRP A 107 -4.88 -11.92 6.03
C TRP A 107 -3.86 -12.09 7.14
N THR A 108 -4.28 -12.02 8.39
CA THR A 108 -3.39 -12.19 9.54
C THR A 108 -2.74 -13.58 9.53
N GLY A 109 -3.54 -14.62 9.31
CA GLY A 109 -3.05 -15.99 9.16
C GLY A 109 -2.08 -16.16 8.00
N GLY A 110 -2.35 -15.52 6.85
CA GLY A 110 -1.46 -15.50 5.69
C GLY A 110 -0.09 -14.90 6.00
N TYR A 111 -0.03 -13.79 6.72
CA TYR A 111 1.24 -13.19 7.16
C TYR A 111 2.02 -14.10 8.12
N VAL A 112 1.34 -14.75 9.05
CA VAL A 112 1.98 -15.72 9.96
C VAL A 112 2.58 -16.88 9.18
N LEU A 113 1.84 -17.45 8.23
CA LEU A 113 2.34 -18.53 7.36
C LEU A 113 3.54 -18.07 6.54
N LEU A 114 3.49 -16.87 5.95
CA LEU A 114 4.58 -16.29 5.18
C LEU A 114 5.84 -16.12 6.03
N LEU A 115 5.69 -15.63 7.26
CA LEU A 115 6.78 -15.45 8.20
C LEU A 115 7.45 -16.79 8.54
N ILE A 116 6.67 -17.82 8.84
CA ILE A 116 7.19 -19.12 9.27
C ILE A 116 7.79 -19.90 8.10
N LEU A 117 7.13 -19.93 6.95
CA LEU A 117 7.48 -20.81 5.84
C LEU A 117 8.46 -20.19 4.85
N MET A 118 8.38 -18.87 4.61
CA MET A 118 9.09 -18.24 3.48
C MET A 118 10.12 -17.19 3.88
N ALA A 119 9.92 -16.45 4.97
CA ALA A 119 10.74 -15.29 5.27
C ALA A 119 12.24 -15.62 5.41
N ALA A 120 12.58 -16.75 6.05
CA ALA A 120 13.97 -17.18 6.21
C ALA A 120 14.62 -17.55 4.87
N GLN A 121 13.88 -18.19 3.97
CA GLN A 121 14.37 -18.61 2.65
C GLN A 121 14.61 -17.40 1.74
N ILE A 122 13.65 -16.48 1.69
CA ILE A 122 13.73 -15.24 0.88
C ILE A 122 14.92 -14.39 1.38
N ARG A 123 15.09 -14.27 2.69
CA ARG A 123 16.21 -13.52 3.27
C ARG A 123 17.57 -14.12 2.91
N LYS A 124 17.70 -15.45 2.93
CA LYS A 124 18.94 -16.14 2.52
C LYS A 124 19.25 -15.93 1.04
N TYR A 125 18.21 -15.90 0.21
CA TYR A 125 18.35 -15.66 -1.22
C TYR A 125 18.95 -14.28 -1.53
N GLY A 126 18.50 -13.24 -0.85
CA GLY A 126 19.15 -11.93 -0.81
C GLY A 126 19.10 -11.08 -2.09
N LYS A 127 18.33 -11.44 -3.14
CA LYS A 127 18.08 -10.59 -4.30
C LYS A 127 16.91 -9.63 -4.05
N TYR A 128 16.55 -8.83 -5.05
CA TYR A 128 15.65 -7.69 -4.86
C TYR A 128 14.18 -8.02 -5.10
N THR A 129 13.87 -9.00 -5.96
CA THR A 129 12.50 -9.20 -6.44
C THR A 129 12.02 -10.65 -6.27
N ALA A 130 10.69 -10.82 -6.08
CA ALA A 130 10.07 -12.14 -6.07
C ALA A 130 10.19 -12.88 -7.43
N PRO A 131 10.08 -12.22 -8.60
CA PRO A 131 10.37 -12.86 -9.88
C PRO A 131 11.77 -13.43 -10.00
N ASP A 132 12.80 -12.77 -9.45
CA ASP A 132 14.15 -13.33 -9.42
C ASP A 132 14.22 -14.60 -8.59
N PHE A 133 13.57 -14.60 -7.43
CA PHE A 133 13.52 -15.79 -6.58
C PHE A 133 12.86 -16.98 -7.29
N ILE A 134 11.73 -16.74 -7.97
CA ILE A 134 11.03 -17.80 -8.71
C ILE A 134 11.86 -18.29 -9.89
N GLY A 135 12.41 -17.37 -10.69
CA GLY A 135 13.23 -17.70 -11.85
C GLY A 135 14.46 -18.53 -11.49
N ASP A 136 15.16 -18.16 -10.43
CA ASP A 136 16.35 -18.88 -9.98
C ASP A 136 16.00 -20.20 -9.27
N ARG A 137 14.91 -20.24 -8.51
CA ARG A 137 14.46 -21.47 -7.82
C ARG A 137 14.12 -22.59 -8.79
N PHE A 138 13.52 -22.25 -9.92
CA PHE A 138 13.10 -23.20 -10.96
C PHE A 138 14.04 -23.25 -12.16
N TYR A 139 15.14 -22.51 -12.13
CA TYR A 139 16.11 -22.43 -13.24
C TYR A 139 15.47 -22.09 -14.59
N SER A 140 14.43 -21.25 -14.59
CA SER A 140 13.64 -20.95 -15.76
C SER A 140 13.51 -19.44 -16.00
N ARG A 141 13.96 -19.00 -17.18
CA ARG A 141 13.80 -17.62 -17.63
C ARG A 141 12.33 -17.26 -17.89
N ASP A 142 11.57 -18.20 -18.42
CA ASP A 142 10.16 -18.00 -18.76
C ASP A 142 9.32 -17.79 -17.51
N LEU A 143 9.56 -18.57 -16.45
CA LEU A 143 8.90 -18.40 -15.16
C LEU A 143 9.24 -17.05 -14.52
N ARG A 144 10.47 -16.55 -14.69
CA ARG A 144 10.86 -15.21 -14.24
C ARG A 144 10.04 -14.13 -14.95
N ILE A 145 9.92 -14.23 -16.29
CA ILE A 145 9.17 -13.26 -17.09
C ILE A 145 7.68 -13.30 -16.74
N ILE A 146 7.08 -14.48 -16.69
CA ILE A 146 5.67 -14.65 -16.32
C ILE A 146 5.41 -14.08 -14.93
N SER A 147 6.26 -14.41 -13.95
CA SER A 147 6.15 -13.90 -12.60
C SER A 147 6.29 -12.37 -12.53
N ALA A 148 7.18 -11.78 -13.33
CA ALA A 148 7.33 -10.33 -13.42
C ALA A 148 6.06 -9.66 -13.98
N ILE A 149 5.47 -10.22 -15.02
CA ILE A 149 4.21 -9.73 -15.60
C ILE A 149 3.08 -9.75 -14.55
N PHE A 150 2.91 -10.88 -13.85
CA PHE A 150 1.91 -10.97 -12.78
C PHE A 150 2.19 -9.99 -11.64
N THR A 151 3.44 -9.81 -11.25
CA THR A 151 3.82 -8.84 -10.21
C THR A 151 3.43 -7.41 -10.61
N ILE A 152 3.66 -7.02 -11.87
CA ILE A 152 3.27 -5.71 -12.39
C ILE A 152 1.75 -5.56 -12.38
N LEU A 153 1.00 -6.56 -12.86
CA LEU A 153 -0.47 -6.53 -12.87
C LEU A 153 -1.08 -6.41 -11.48
N ILE A 154 -0.57 -7.19 -10.52
CA ILE A 154 -1.00 -7.15 -9.11
C ILE A 154 -0.68 -5.78 -8.50
N SER A 155 0.54 -5.27 -8.71
CA SER A 155 0.96 -3.97 -8.19
C SER A 155 0.12 -2.83 -8.77
N PHE A 156 -0.18 -2.88 -10.06
CA PHE A 156 -1.05 -1.90 -10.71
C PHE A 156 -2.47 -1.90 -10.11
N ALA A 157 -3.08 -3.09 -9.98
CA ALA A 157 -4.40 -3.22 -9.36
C ALA A 157 -4.41 -2.70 -7.91
N TYR A 158 -3.35 -2.99 -7.15
CA TYR A 158 -3.18 -2.47 -5.79
C TYR A 158 -3.08 -0.94 -5.76
N CYS A 159 -2.27 -0.34 -6.63
CA CYS A 159 -2.12 1.12 -6.73
C CYS A 159 -3.46 1.82 -7.04
N VAL A 160 -4.28 1.26 -7.92
CA VAL A 160 -5.61 1.82 -8.23
C VAL A 160 -6.47 1.92 -6.98
N GLY A 161 -6.49 0.88 -6.15
CA GLY A 161 -7.21 0.90 -4.87
C GLY A 161 -6.68 1.95 -3.88
N GLN A 162 -5.35 2.10 -3.78
CA GLN A 162 -4.72 3.08 -2.89
C GLN A 162 -4.99 4.52 -3.35
N PHE A 163 -4.89 4.81 -4.64
CA PHE A 163 -5.21 6.13 -5.19
C PHE A 163 -6.69 6.49 -5.00
N GLY A 164 -7.59 5.50 -5.11
CA GLY A 164 -9.00 5.68 -4.76
C GLY A 164 -9.18 6.13 -3.31
N GLY A 165 -8.50 5.50 -2.37
CA GLY A 165 -8.52 5.88 -0.95
C GLY A 165 -7.97 7.28 -0.69
N ILE A 166 -6.84 7.64 -1.33
CA ILE A 166 -6.28 9.00 -1.27
C ILE A 166 -7.30 10.02 -1.80
N GLY A 167 -7.90 9.74 -2.96
CA GLY A 167 -8.89 10.62 -3.57
C GLY A 167 -10.09 10.88 -2.66
N LEU A 168 -10.63 9.86 -2.01
CA LEU A 168 -11.73 9.98 -1.05
C LEU A 168 -11.34 10.86 0.14
N MET A 169 -10.17 10.63 0.74
CA MET A 169 -9.69 11.40 1.89
C MET A 169 -9.47 12.87 1.55
N PHE A 170 -8.81 13.16 0.44
CA PHE A 170 -8.58 14.54 0.00
C PHE A 170 -9.89 15.25 -0.36
N LYS A 171 -10.84 14.55 -1.03
CA LYS A 171 -12.16 15.08 -1.29
C LYS A 171 -12.88 15.43 0.01
N TRP A 172 -12.87 14.55 0.98
CA TRP A 172 -13.60 14.74 2.25
C TRP A 172 -13.00 15.83 3.15
N ILE A 173 -11.69 15.97 3.16
CA ILE A 173 -10.98 16.89 4.04
C ILE A 173 -10.83 18.27 3.38
N LEU A 174 -10.47 18.29 2.10
CA LEU A 174 -10.16 19.53 1.37
C LEU A 174 -11.34 20.06 0.54
N GLY A 175 -12.44 19.32 0.42
CA GLY A 175 -13.57 19.70 -0.42
C GLY A 175 -13.27 19.70 -1.93
N LEU A 176 -12.19 19.02 -2.37
CA LEU A 176 -11.79 18.98 -3.77
C LEU A 176 -12.68 18.04 -4.58
N ASN A 177 -12.78 18.30 -5.90
CA ASN A 177 -13.33 17.32 -6.81
C ASN A 177 -12.48 16.05 -6.77
N TYR A 178 -13.12 14.86 -6.81
CA TYR A 178 -12.47 13.55 -6.68
C TYR A 178 -11.30 13.37 -7.63
N THR A 179 -11.45 13.77 -8.89
CA THR A 179 -10.38 13.64 -9.91
C THR A 179 -9.15 14.45 -9.53
N TRP A 180 -9.32 15.71 -9.13
CA TRP A 180 -8.21 16.54 -8.68
C TRP A 180 -7.61 16.04 -7.37
N ALA A 181 -8.42 15.53 -6.46
CA ALA A 181 -7.98 14.93 -5.22
C ALA A 181 -7.05 13.73 -5.47
N VAL A 182 -7.41 12.84 -6.39
CA VAL A 182 -6.55 11.71 -6.81
C VAL A 182 -5.26 12.21 -7.46
N ILE A 183 -5.34 13.14 -8.41
CA ILE A 183 -4.16 13.64 -9.12
C ILE A 183 -3.16 14.30 -8.16
N ILE A 184 -3.63 15.20 -7.31
CA ILE A 184 -2.76 15.92 -6.37
C ILE A 184 -2.16 14.95 -5.36
N GLY A 185 -2.98 14.11 -4.73
CA GLY A 185 -2.53 13.19 -3.70
C GLY A 185 -1.53 12.16 -4.25
N SER A 186 -1.81 11.56 -5.40
CA SER A 186 -0.90 10.59 -6.02
C SER A 186 0.40 11.25 -6.52
N SER A 187 0.33 12.49 -7.03
CA SER A 187 1.53 13.23 -7.48
C SER A 187 2.49 13.49 -6.31
N VAL A 188 2.00 13.87 -5.14
CA VAL A 188 2.83 14.07 -3.95
C VAL A 188 3.52 12.77 -3.54
N VAL A 189 2.77 11.65 -3.51
CA VAL A 189 3.33 10.32 -3.18
C VAL A 189 4.39 9.90 -4.18
N LEU A 190 4.12 10.06 -5.48
CA LEU A 190 5.08 9.74 -6.54
C LEU A 190 6.36 10.56 -6.41
N LEU A 191 6.25 11.87 -6.20
CA LEU A 191 7.40 12.76 -6.09
C LEU A 191 8.35 12.34 -4.97
N TYR A 192 7.85 12.17 -3.73
CA TYR A 192 8.76 11.79 -2.65
C TYR A 192 9.30 10.36 -2.83
N THR A 193 8.51 9.44 -3.36
CA THR A 193 8.95 8.05 -3.57
C THR A 193 10.03 7.94 -4.66
N LEU A 194 9.87 8.68 -5.76
CA LEU A 194 10.87 8.71 -6.84
C LEU A 194 12.22 9.29 -6.36
N ILE A 195 12.18 10.32 -5.53
CA ILE A 195 13.40 10.96 -5.00
C ILE A 195 14.08 10.08 -3.95
N SER A 196 13.31 9.47 -3.07
CA SER A 196 13.84 8.79 -1.89
C SER A 196 14.12 7.30 -2.10
N GLY A 197 13.46 6.66 -3.03
CA GLY A 197 13.51 5.21 -3.19
C GLY A 197 13.03 4.46 -1.94
N MET A 198 13.51 3.23 -1.76
CA MET A 198 13.10 2.36 -0.65
C MET A 198 13.57 2.87 0.71
N ILE A 199 14.73 3.54 0.79
CA ILE A 199 15.25 4.02 2.08
C ILE A 199 14.35 5.11 2.66
N GLY A 200 13.97 6.13 1.88
CA GLY A 200 13.09 7.19 2.34
C GLY A 200 11.65 6.70 2.53
N ALA A 201 11.15 5.83 1.65
CA ALA A 201 9.85 5.19 1.82
C ALA A 201 9.78 4.41 3.15
N THR A 202 10.82 3.64 3.50
CA THR A 202 10.88 2.90 4.77
C THR A 202 10.90 3.85 5.98
N LYS A 203 11.63 4.97 5.89
CA LYS A 203 11.62 5.97 6.97
C LYS A 203 10.26 6.63 7.14
N ASN A 204 9.57 6.96 6.04
CA ASN A 204 8.21 7.46 6.09
C ASN A 204 7.25 6.44 6.73
N MET A 205 7.36 5.16 6.37
CA MET A 205 6.55 4.09 6.98
C MET A 205 6.79 3.95 8.48
N GLN A 206 8.01 4.15 8.97
CA GLN A 206 8.31 4.15 10.41
C GLN A 206 7.58 5.31 11.13
N ILE A 207 7.57 6.49 10.54
CA ILE A 207 6.85 7.66 11.06
C ILE A 207 5.34 7.42 11.02
N GLN A 208 4.82 6.88 9.90
CA GLN A 208 3.42 6.51 9.75
C GLN A 208 2.99 5.52 10.83
N TYR A 209 3.80 4.52 11.13
CA TYR A 209 3.53 3.56 12.20
C TYR A 209 3.26 4.26 13.53
N VAL A 210 4.15 5.18 13.92
CA VAL A 210 3.99 5.94 15.17
C VAL A 210 2.70 6.75 15.15
N ILE A 211 2.45 7.50 14.06
CA ILE A 211 1.23 8.32 13.93
C ILE A 211 -0.04 7.45 14.01
N ILE A 212 -0.07 6.34 13.30
CA ILE A 212 -1.26 5.45 13.26
C ILE A 212 -1.50 4.83 14.63
N VAL A 213 -0.46 4.25 15.25
CA VAL A 213 -0.61 3.62 16.57
C VAL A 213 -1.05 4.63 17.63
N THR A 214 -0.46 5.83 17.65
CA THR A 214 -0.88 6.88 18.59
C THR A 214 -2.27 7.44 18.32
N SER A 215 -2.77 7.32 17.08
CA SER A 215 -4.13 7.75 16.72
C SER A 215 -5.21 6.75 17.13
N PHE A 216 -4.84 5.49 17.35
CA PHE A 216 -5.75 4.44 17.79
C PHE A 216 -5.75 4.23 19.32
N LEU A 217 -4.82 4.82 20.04
CA LEU A 217 -4.76 4.83 21.51
C LEU A 217 -5.50 6.02 22.08
#